data_9749fd23013827d6b4b754614faf73d4
#
_entry.id   9749fd23013827d6b4b754614faf73d4
#
_cell.length_a   1.000
_cell.length_b   1.000
_cell.length_c   1.000
_cell.angle_alpha   90.00
_cell.angle_beta   90.00
_cell.angle_gamma   90.00
#
_symmetry.space_group_name_H-M   'P 1'
#
loop_
_entity.id
_entity.type
_entity.pdbx_description
1 polymer ?
#
loop_
_entity_poly.entity_id
_entity_poly.type
_entity_poly.pdbx_seq_one_letter_code
_entity_poly.pdbx_strand_id
1 'polypeptide(L)'
;MKPFALATVATAIAFISATAHAQTAAGATKWVTSWAGSAQGPYPVGNPSAQPDQRFAFPAPANGARNQTFRMIVRPDVWGRQARLRFSNAFGTRPLTLDGVHVGLALGGPSLIRGSNRPASFAGKPDVTIAPGASVWSDPVDLAFVRDPEAPELAGRKLAVSFHVAGESGPMTWHAKALTTSFVTTPDAGAKGAAEEEAAFSYSTASWFFLDAVDMMMPADTRLIVAFGDSITDGTASTMNGDDRWPDVLSRRLHRAFGNKIAVVNAGIGGNQVAGPAEYSATKPFAGGPSAAARLERDVLSLSGISAVIWLEGINDFSKNGNAAVDTVTAGMRDIAAQLRARIPGVRIVGATLTSALNATNAAHGSREQNDKRRALNAFIKSSGVFDAVADFDAATLDPVTGEIKAEFIPESTTGGPGDKLHPNRAGYLAMGEAIDLGIFGVGQ
;
A
#
# COMPACT_ATOMS: atom_id res chain seq x y z
N MET A 1 62.38 -39.94 71.47
CA MET A 1 61.62 -40.33 70.30
C MET A 1 60.27 -39.68 70.43
N LYS A 2 60.02 -38.63 69.68
CA LYS A 2 58.73 -37.90 69.69
C LYS A 2 57.94 -38.30 68.44
N PRO A 3 56.63 -38.60 68.47
CA PRO A 3 55.84 -38.82 67.27
C PRO A 3 55.33 -37.49 66.68
N PHE A 4 55.42 -37.41 65.36
CA PHE A 4 54.83 -36.34 64.54
C PHE A 4 53.34 -36.54 64.39
N ALA A 5 52.58 -35.46 64.69
CA ALA A 5 51.13 -35.39 64.42
C ALA A 5 50.91 -34.76 63.01
N LEU A 6 50.19 -35.51 62.15
CA LEU A 6 49.75 -35.06 60.84
C LEU A 6 48.42 -34.28 61.00
N ALA A 7 48.45 -32.98 60.63
CA ALA A 7 47.24 -32.18 60.59
C ALA A 7 46.61 -32.22 59.18
N THR A 8 45.40 -32.77 59.06
CA THR A 8 44.62 -32.81 57.82
C THR A 8 43.85 -31.50 57.65
N VAL A 9 44.20 -30.71 56.63
CA VAL A 9 43.41 -29.50 56.25
C VAL A 9 42.34 -29.92 55.29
N ALA A 10 41.07 -29.79 55.74
CA ALA A 10 39.90 -29.99 54.87
C ALA A 10 39.54 -28.65 54.22
N THR A 11 39.73 -28.58 52.89
CA THR A 11 39.33 -27.42 52.07
C THR A 11 37.89 -27.58 51.67
N ALA A 12 36.97 -26.77 52.19
CA ALA A 12 35.57 -26.70 51.78
C ALA A 12 35.46 -25.83 50.50
N ILE A 13 35.12 -26.46 49.40
CA ILE A 13 34.80 -25.78 48.13
C ILE A 13 33.32 -25.40 48.18
N ALA A 14 33.02 -24.08 48.32
CA ALA A 14 31.67 -23.55 48.21
C ALA A 14 31.31 -23.41 46.73
N PHE A 15 30.37 -24.22 46.21
CA PHE A 15 29.78 -24.00 44.89
C PHE A 15 28.78 -22.84 44.97
N ILE A 16 29.15 -21.70 44.44
CA ILE A 16 28.23 -20.58 44.19
C ILE A 16 27.53 -20.91 42.87
N SER A 17 26.29 -21.38 42.92
CA SER A 17 25.41 -21.53 41.78
C SER A 17 24.94 -20.14 41.34
N ALA A 18 25.63 -19.54 40.38
CA ALA A 18 25.14 -18.35 39.69
C ALA A 18 24.00 -18.76 38.76
N THR A 19 22.75 -18.53 39.18
CA THR A 19 21.59 -18.55 38.30
C THR A 19 21.71 -17.37 37.32
N ALA A 20 22.32 -17.59 36.17
CA ALA A 20 22.26 -16.66 35.05
C ALA A 20 20.80 -16.57 34.60
N HIS A 21 20.12 -15.50 34.96
CA HIS A 21 18.90 -15.11 34.28
C HIS A 21 19.31 -14.81 32.85
N ALA A 22 18.95 -15.69 31.91
CA ALA A 22 19.03 -15.42 30.51
C ALA A 22 18.05 -14.25 30.22
N GLN A 23 18.60 -13.04 30.19
CA GLN A 23 17.95 -11.92 29.56
C GLN A 23 17.81 -12.33 28.09
N THR A 24 16.58 -12.69 27.66
CA THR A 24 16.26 -12.85 26.24
C THR A 24 16.67 -11.55 25.58
N ALA A 25 17.73 -11.57 24.79
CA ALA A 25 18.15 -10.46 23.96
C ALA A 25 16.89 -10.05 23.17
N ALA A 26 16.46 -8.80 23.32
CA ALA A 26 15.37 -8.26 22.51
C ALA A 26 15.74 -8.55 21.06
N GLY A 27 14.90 -9.33 20.34
CA GLY A 27 15.19 -9.76 18.98
C GLY A 27 15.44 -8.52 18.11
N ALA A 28 16.33 -8.63 17.13
CA ALA A 28 16.62 -7.54 16.19
C ALA A 28 15.32 -7.08 15.52
N THR A 29 15.16 -5.78 15.35
CA THR A 29 13.99 -5.16 14.73
C THR A 29 14.39 -4.37 13.48
N LYS A 30 13.43 -4.14 12.58
CA LYS A 30 13.59 -3.32 11.39
C LYS A 30 12.28 -2.61 11.05
N TRP A 31 12.35 -1.58 10.23
CA TRP A 31 11.18 -0.99 9.61
C TRP A 31 10.62 -1.92 8.54
N VAL A 32 9.29 -2.08 8.53
CA VAL A 32 8.53 -2.79 7.50
C VAL A 32 7.34 -1.94 7.11
N THR A 33 7.17 -1.69 5.83
CA THR A 33 6.00 -0.95 5.35
C THR A 33 4.74 -1.78 5.59
N SER A 34 3.81 -1.18 6.32
CA SER A 34 2.54 -1.80 6.72
C SER A 34 1.34 -1.23 5.96
N TRP A 35 1.51 -0.09 5.32
CA TRP A 35 0.54 0.50 4.42
C TRP A 35 1.26 1.37 3.38
N ALA A 36 0.75 1.35 2.13
CA ALA A 36 1.20 2.24 1.06
C ALA A 36 0.00 2.76 0.26
N GLY A 37 0.11 4.00 -0.24
CA GLY A 37 -0.83 4.62 -1.15
C GLY A 37 -0.08 5.24 -2.32
N SER A 38 0.05 4.50 -3.42
CA SER A 38 0.80 4.94 -4.61
C SER A 38 0.18 6.19 -5.22
N ALA A 39 0.91 7.31 -5.21
CA ALA A 39 0.41 8.56 -5.75
C ALA A 39 0.28 8.51 -7.28
N GLN A 40 -0.89 8.91 -7.77
CA GLN A 40 -1.28 8.82 -9.17
C GLN A 40 -0.83 10.04 -9.97
N GLY A 41 -0.91 11.23 -9.37
CA GLY A 41 -0.60 12.48 -10.04
C GLY A 41 -0.96 13.69 -9.19
N PRO A 42 -1.00 14.89 -9.81
CA PRO A 42 -1.56 16.06 -9.17
C PRO A 42 -3.10 16.00 -9.19
N TYR A 43 -3.75 16.24 -8.05
CA TYR A 43 -5.21 16.42 -8.00
C TYR A 43 -5.64 17.54 -8.95
N PRO A 44 -6.72 17.41 -9.74
CA PRO A 44 -7.69 16.31 -9.78
C PRO A 44 -7.42 15.24 -10.85
N VAL A 45 -6.22 15.14 -11.41
CA VAL A 45 -5.90 14.17 -12.47
C VAL A 45 -5.77 12.76 -11.90
N GLY A 46 -6.71 11.89 -12.27
CA GLY A 46 -6.77 10.53 -11.76
C GLY A 46 -8.09 9.83 -12.08
N ASN A 47 -8.26 8.61 -11.58
CA ASN A 47 -9.44 7.78 -11.77
C ASN A 47 -10.11 7.47 -10.42
N PRO A 48 -10.78 8.45 -9.75
CA PRO A 48 -11.46 8.21 -8.50
C PRO A 48 -12.68 7.30 -8.69
N SER A 49 -13.10 6.60 -7.62
CA SER A 49 -14.36 5.86 -7.58
C SER A 49 -15.19 6.33 -6.39
N ALA A 50 -16.49 6.52 -6.61
CA ALA A 50 -17.44 6.99 -5.58
C ALA A 50 -16.92 8.21 -4.80
N GLN A 51 -16.22 9.10 -5.49
CA GLN A 51 -15.62 10.30 -4.91
C GLN A 51 -16.69 11.37 -4.68
N PRO A 52 -16.84 11.90 -3.46
CA PRO A 52 -17.66 13.10 -3.22
C PRO A 52 -17.17 14.30 -4.03
N ASP A 53 -18.05 15.26 -4.23
CA ASP A 53 -17.67 16.53 -4.86
C ASP A 53 -16.67 17.29 -3.98
N GLN A 54 -15.45 17.48 -4.48
CA GLN A 54 -14.35 18.09 -3.75
C GLN A 54 -14.23 19.60 -3.98
N ARG A 55 -15.10 20.23 -4.81
CA ARG A 55 -15.01 21.68 -5.09
C ARG A 55 -15.26 22.53 -3.85
N PHE A 56 -16.00 22.04 -2.85
CA PHE A 56 -16.20 22.73 -1.60
C PHE A 56 -14.99 22.67 -0.67
N ALA A 57 -14.25 21.57 -0.72
CA ALA A 57 -12.97 21.44 -0.01
C ALA A 57 -11.84 22.16 -0.76
N PHE A 58 -11.84 22.08 -2.10
CA PHE A 58 -10.80 22.63 -2.96
C PHE A 58 -11.41 23.50 -4.08
N PRO A 59 -11.89 24.73 -3.75
CA PRO A 59 -12.59 25.58 -4.72
C PRO A 59 -11.71 26.05 -5.89
N ALA A 60 -10.38 26.04 -5.73
CA ALA A 60 -9.40 26.33 -6.76
C ALA A 60 -8.38 25.17 -6.82
N PRO A 61 -8.66 24.08 -7.58
CA PRO A 61 -7.81 22.89 -7.60
C PRO A 61 -6.35 23.15 -7.94
N ALA A 62 -6.06 24.14 -8.78
CA ALA A 62 -4.69 24.54 -9.12
C ALA A 62 -3.91 25.11 -7.93
N ASN A 63 -4.61 25.73 -6.96
CA ASN A 63 -4.02 26.23 -5.73
C ASN A 63 -3.94 25.15 -4.64
N GLY A 64 -4.67 24.05 -4.81
CA GLY A 64 -4.71 22.93 -3.90
C GLY A 64 -5.39 23.23 -2.57
N ALA A 65 -4.87 22.65 -1.51
CA ALA A 65 -5.32 22.90 -0.14
C ALA A 65 -4.88 24.29 0.33
N ARG A 66 -5.73 24.94 1.12
CA ARG A 66 -5.47 26.27 1.67
C ARG A 66 -5.71 26.29 3.18
N ASN A 67 -4.62 26.27 3.97
CA ASN A 67 -4.66 26.33 5.43
C ASN A 67 -5.67 25.32 6.02
N GLN A 68 -5.56 24.04 5.59
CA GLN A 68 -6.52 22.96 5.85
C GLN A 68 -5.85 21.77 6.53
N THR A 69 -6.63 21.07 7.34
CA THR A 69 -6.21 19.80 7.94
C THR A 69 -6.85 18.63 7.21
N PHE A 70 -6.02 17.66 6.87
CA PHE A 70 -6.40 16.35 6.34
C PHE A 70 -6.38 15.32 7.46
N ARG A 71 -7.28 14.35 7.42
CA ARG A 71 -7.27 13.13 8.24
C ARG A 71 -7.41 11.93 7.33
N MET A 72 -6.27 11.33 6.97
CA MET A 72 -6.21 10.16 6.11
C MET A 72 -6.41 8.90 6.95
N ILE A 73 -7.42 8.12 6.58
CA ILE A 73 -7.71 6.83 7.22
C ILE A 73 -6.99 5.74 6.43
N VAL A 74 -6.15 4.98 7.12
CA VAL A 74 -5.34 3.92 6.52
C VAL A 74 -5.43 2.65 7.35
N ARG A 75 -5.32 1.47 6.71
CA ARG A 75 -5.34 0.18 7.40
C ARG A 75 -3.94 -0.44 7.38
N PRO A 76 -3.19 -0.37 8.49
CA PRO A 76 -1.94 -1.10 8.60
C PRO A 76 -2.19 -2.60 8.44
N ASP A 77 -1.32 -3.28 7.73
CA ASP A 77 -1.42 -4.73 7.54
C ASP A 77 -0.82 -5.50 8.73
N VAL A 78 0.28 -5.00 9.26
CA VAL A 78 0.90 -5.48 10.51
C VAL A 78 1.03 -4.33 11.50
N TRP A 79 1.08 -4.65 12.79
CA TRP A 79 1.18 -3.66 13.86
C TRP A 79 2.51 -3.75 14.59
N GLY A 80 3.12 -2.59 14.86
CA GLY A 80 4.28 -2.42 15.71
C GLY A 80 4.01 -1.39 16.80
N ARG A 81 4.84 -1.35 17.83
CA ARG A 81 4.72 -0.33 18.90
C ARG A 81 5.18 1.05 18.48
N GLN A 82 5.91 1.13 17.37
CA GLN A 82 6.36 2.38 16.76
C GLN A 82 5.98 2.40 15.29
N ALA A 83 5.55 3.57 14.81
CA ALA A 83 5.31 3.84 13.40
C ALA A 83 6.17 5.02 12.94
N ARG A 84 6.40 5.12 11.62
CA ARG A 84 6.83 6.34 10.96
C ARG A 84 5.97 6.58 9.71
N LEU A 85 5.78 7.84 9.38
CA LEU A 85 4.86 8.29 8.35
C LEU A 85 5.66 8.92 7.21
N ARG A 86 5.37 8.54 5.96
CA ARG A 86 6.01 9.17 4.80
C ARG A 86 5.03 10.12 4.11
N PHE A 87 5.46 11.37 3.97
CA PHE A 87 4.72 12.39 3.22
C PHE A 87 5.44 12.72 1.92
N SER A 88 4.67 12.94 0.87
CA SER A 88 5.17 13.11 -0.49
C SER A 88 4.61 14.36 -1.15
N ASN A 89 5.51 15.12 -1.77
CA ASN A 89 5.20 16.24 -2.66
C ASN A 89 5.63 15.92 -4.10
N ALA A 90 5.49 14.63 -4.49
CA ALA A 90 6.00 14.09 -5.76
C ALA A 90 5.46 14.83 -6.99
N PHE A 91 4.24 15.35 -6.92
CA PHE A 91 3.58 16.07 -8.02
C PHE A 91 3.33 17.54 -7.72
N GLY A 92 3.85 18.05 -6.61
CA GLY A 92 3.80 19.47 -6.29
C GLY A 92 4.77 20.27 -7.12
N THR A 93 4.44 21.56 -7.35
CA THR A 93 5.27 22.51 -8.10
C THR A 93 5.86 23.60 -7.21
N ARG A 94 5.52 23.60 -5.92
CA ARG A 94 6.04 24.50 -4.90
C ARG A 94 6.34 23.72 -3.61
N PRO A 95 7.17 24.27 -2.68
CA PRO A 95 7.38 23.67 -1.38
C PRO A 95 6.05 23.47 -0.63
N LEU A 96 5.87 22.30 -0.01
CA LEU A 96 4.72 21.95 0.82
C LEU A 96 5.15 21.97 2.28
N THR A 97 4.54 22.84 3.08
CA THR A 97 4.77 22.88 4.53
C THR A 97 3.64 22.16 5.27
N LEU A 98 4.02 21.16 6.07
CA LEU A 98 3.12 20.41 6.94
C LEU A 98 3.47 20.69 8.39
N ASP A 99 2.45 20.89 9.22
CA ASP A 99 2.56 20.98 10.68
C ASP A 99 1.39 20.24 11.36
N GLY A 100 1.39 20.24 12.69
CA GLY A 100 0.31 19.62 13.47
C GLY A 100 0.05 18.16 13.07
N VAL A 101 1.11 17.41 12.70
CA VAL A 101 1.00 16.01 12.28
C VAL A 101 0.74 15.13 13.49
N HIS A 102 -0.30 14.31 13.41
CA HIS A 102 -0.70 13.39 14.46
C HIS A 102 -1.10 12.03 13.88
N VAL A 103 -0.95 10.97 14.67
CA VAL A 103 -1.45 9.63 14.35
C VAL A 103 -2.21 9.07 15.54
N GLY A 104 -3.40 8.53 15.29
CA GLY A 104 -4.26 7.94 16.32
C GLY A 104 -5.05 6.75 15.80
N LEU A 105 -5.68 6.01 16.71
CA LEU A 105 -6.53 4.88 16.36
C LEU A 105 -7.91 5.38 15.96
N ALA A 106 -8.34 5.09 14.74
CA ALA A 106 -9.65 5.49 14.23
C ALA A 106 -10.78 4.78 15.00
N LEU A 107 -11.80 5.54 15.40
CA LEU A 107 -13.01 5.00 16.04
C LEU A 107 -14.10 4.73 14.99
N GLY A 108 -14.33 5.69 14.10
CA GLY A 108 -15.34 5.68 13.07
C GLY A 108 -15.62 7.11 12.61
N GLY A 109 -15.99 7.31 11.33
CA GLY A 109 -16.00 8.65 10.78
C GLY A 109 -14.65 9.33 10.97
N PRO A 110 -14.61 10.64 11.23
CA PRO A 110 -13.35 11.34 11.55
C PRO A 110 -12.92 11.22 13.02
N SER A 111 -13.70 10.57 13.90
CA SER A 111 -13.40 10.45 15.33
C SER A 111 -12.29 9.45 15.63
N LEU A 112 -11.53 9.71 16.70
CA LEU A 112 -10.46 8.84 17.19
C LEU A 112 -10.84 8.17 18.51
N ILE A 113 -10.22 7.05 18.80
CA ILE A 113 -10.24 6.48 20.16
C ILE A 113 -9.56 7.49 21.09
N ARG A 114 -10.28 7.92 22.11
CA ARG A 114 -9.82 8.95 23.06
C ARG A 114 -8.48 8.57 23.69
N GLY A 115 -7.54 9.51 23.67
CA GLY A 115 -6.20 9.33 24.24
C GLY A 115 -5.26 8.47 23.37
N SER A 116 -5.65 8.10 22.15
CA SER A 116 -4.77 7.39 21.21
C SER A 116 -3.93 8.32 20.35
N ASN A 117 -4.33 9.59 20.22
CA ASN A 117 -3.71 10.55 19.30
C ASN A 117 -2.29 10.93 19.77
N ARG A 118 -1.31 10.84 18.88
CA ARG A 118 0.11 11.10 19.16
C ARG A 118 0.67 12.09 18.14
N PRO A 119 1.40 13.13 18.57
CA PRO A 119 2.09 14.02 17.67
C PRO A 119 3.26 13.30 17.00
N ALA A 120 3.52 13.66 15.75
CA ALA A 120 4.70 13.26 15.00
C ALA A 120 5.62 14.47 14.79
N SER A 121 6.93 14.22 14.70
CA SER A 121 7.95 15.22 14.43
C SER A 121 8.82 14.84 13.23
N PHE A 122 9.67 15.77 12.79
CA PHE A 122 10.59 15.62 11.66
C PHE A 122 11.95 16.17 12.05
N ALA A 123 12.93 15.29 12.28
CA ALA A 123 14.22 15.64 12.86
C ALA A 123 14.08 16.49 14.15
N GLY A 124 13.14 16.09 15.01
CA GLY A 124 12.82 16.74 16.28
C GLY A 124 11.98 18.01 16.18
N LYS A 125 11.55 18.44 14.99
CA LYS A 125 10.70 19.62 14.77
C LYS A 125 9.23 19.22 14.55
N PRO A 126 8.26 20.05 14.97
CA PRO A 126 6.84 19.76 14.81
C PRO A 126 6.32 19.99 13.38
N ASP A 127 7.14 20.57 12.52
CA ASP A 127 6.83 20.95 11.14
C ASP A 127 7.90 20.47 10.16
N VAL A 128 7.54 20.42 8.89
CA VAL A 128 8.45 20.09 7.78
C VAL A 128 8.04 20.79 6.50
N THR A 129 9.02 21.24 5.73
CA THR A 129 8.81 21.74 4.37
C THR A 129 9.39 20.76 3.37
N ILE A 130 8.55 20.21 2.49
CA ILE A 130 8.89 19.20 1.49
C ILE A 130 9.04 19.87 0.12
N ALA A 131 10.23 19.78 -0.47
CA ALA A 131 10.47 20.33 -1.80
C ALA A 131 9.62 19.66 -2.89
N PRO A 132 9.35 20.33 -4.02
CA PRO A 132 8.72 19.68 -5.18
C PRO A 132 9.45 18.40 -5.59
N GLY A 133 8.71 17.34 -5.88
CA GLY A 133 9.25 16.04 -6.26
C GLY A 133 9.80 15.19 -5.10
N ALA A 134 9.91 15.73 -3.89
CA ALA A 134 10.50 15.05 -2.75
C ALA A 134 9.46 14.34 -1.85
N SER A 135 9.99 13.47 -0.99
CA SER A 135 9.25 12.88 0.13
C SER A 135 10.09 12.93 1.40
N VAL A 136 9.44 12.80 2.56
CA VAL A 136 10.08 12.82 3.87
C VAL A 136 9.42 11.82 4.81
N TRP A 137 10.22 11.14 5.64
CA TRP A 137 9.75 10.33 6.75
C TRP A 137 9.66 11.18 8.02
N SER A 138 8.63 10.94 8.84
CA SER A 138 8.59 11.43 10.21
C SER A 138 9.63 10.71 11.07
N ASP A 139 9.95 11.31 12.23
CA ASP A 139 10.59 10.57 13.32
C ASP A 139 9.70 9.41 13.76
N PRO A 140 10.24 8.38 14.46
CA PRO A 140 9.44 7.33 15.06
C PRO A 140 8.39 7.89 16.04
N VAL A 141 7.16 7.40 15.93
CA VAL A 141 6.05 7.75 16.84
C VAL A 141 5.69 6.53 17.66
N ASP A 142 5.72 6.65 18.98
CA ASP A 142 5.30 5.58 19.90
C ASP A 142 3.77 5.44 19.89
N LEU A 143 3.28 4.27 19.48
CA LEU A 143 1.87 3.92 19.49
C LEU A 143 1.51 3.27 20.82
N ALA A 144 1.41 4.07 21.89
CA ALA A 144 1.19 3.58 23.26
C ALA A 144 -0.09 2.74 23.43
N PHE A 145 -1.03 2.83 22.48
CA PHE A 145 -2.23 2.01 22.43
C PHE A 145 -1.96 0.58 21.90
N VAL A 146 -0.83 0.33 21.24
CA VAL A 146 -0.39 -0.99 20.80
C VAL A 146 0.40 -1.65 21.92
N ARG A 147 -0.32 -2.28 22.85
CA ARG A 147 0.31 -3.00 23.99
C ARG A 147 0.93 -4.31 23.55
N ASP A 148 0.21 -5.03 22.71
CA ASP A 148 0.64 -6.28 22.10
C ASP A 148 0.39 -6.18 20.57
N PRO A 149 1.44 -6.17 19.72
CA PRO A 149 1.29 -6.14 18.27
C PRO A 149 0.55 -7.35 17.68
N GLU A 150 0.53 -8.48 18.40
CA GLU A 150 -0.17 -9.71 17.98
C GLU A 150 -1.63 -9.77 18.46
N ALA A 151 -2.11 -8.75 19.17
CA ALA A 151 -3.44 -8.72 19.73
C ALA A 151 -4.52 -8.81 18.64
N PRO A 152 -5.46 -9.79 18.72
CA PRO A 152 -6.49 -9.99 17.70
C PRO A 152 -7.39 -8.76 17.47
N GLU A 153 -7.56 -7.92 18.48
CA GLU A 153 -8.35 -6.69 18.42
C GLU A 153 -7.73 -5.60 17.52
N LEU A 154 -6.46 -5.74 17.13
CA LEU A 154 -5.80 -4.87 16.15
C LEU A 154 -6.10 -5.29 14.71
N ALA A 155 -6.53 -6.52 14.49
CA ALA A 155 -6.82 -7.02 13.15
C ALA A 155 -7.92 -6.17 12.47
N GLY A 156 -7.60 -5.59 11.31
CA GLY A 156 -8.51 -4.75 10.56
C GLY A 156 -8.76 -3.35 11.14
N ARG A 157 -8.13 -2.99 12.26
CA ARG A 157 -8.19 -1.62 12.79
C ARG A 157 -7.50 -0.64 11.85
N LYS A 158 -7.93 0.62 11.91
CA LYS A 158 -7.40 1.68 11.04
C LYS A 158 -6.71 2.75 11.88
N LEU A 159 -5.64 3.31 11.32
CA LEU A 159 -5.03 4.54 11.81
C LEU A 159 -5.69 5.73 11.12
N ALA A 160 -5.79 6.82 11.84
CA ALA A 160 -6.08 8.14 11.31
C ALA A 160 -4.79 8.97 11.40
N VAL A 161 -4.24 9.33 10.26
CA VAL A 161 -3.08 10.21 10.15
C VAL A 161 -3.60 11.60 9.80
N SER A 162 -3.46 12.53 10.74
CA SER A 162 -3.91 13.92 10.58
C SER A 162 -2.72 14.84 10.37
N PHE A 163 -2.82 15.79 9.45
CA PHE A 163 -1.79 16.79 9.19
C PHE A 163 -2.41 18.07 8.63
N HIS A 164 -1.82 19.19 8.97
CA HIS A 164 -2.23 20.51 8.48
C HIS A 164 -1.28 20.96 7.36
N VAL A 165 -1.86 21.45 6.28
CA VAL A 165 -1.14 22.13 5.19
C VAL A 165 -1.11 23.62 5.52
N ALA A 166 0.08 24.14 5.83
CA ALA A 166 0.26 25.56 6.14
C ALA A 166 0.30 26.40 4.85
N GLY A 167 -0.62 27.35 4.74
CA GLY A 167 -0.78 28.18 3.53
C GLY A 167 -1.42 27.42 2.38
N GLU A 168 -0.96 27.65 1.15
CA GLU A 168 -1.43 26.97 -0.07
C GLU A 168 -0.46 25.90 -0.52
N SER A 169 -0.96 24.68 -0.78
CA SER A 169 -0.11 23.56 -1.23
C SER A 169 0.34 23.68 -2.69
N GLY A 170 -0.41 24.37 -3.54
CA GLY A 170 -0.33 24.17 -4.98
C GLY A 170 -0.90 22.81 -5.40
N PRO A 171 -0.50 22.26 -6.57
CA PRO A 171 -0.96 20.97 -7.01
C PRO A 171 -0.70 19.88 -5.96
N MET A 172 -1.75 19.16 -5.57
CA MET A 172 -1.67 18.18 -4.49
C MET A 172 -1.30 16.79 -5.01
N THR A 173 -0.25 16.21 -4.46
CA THR A 173 0.05 14.79 -4.65
C THR A 173 -1.08 13.94 -4.06
N TRP A 174 -1.70 13.06 -4.87
CA TRP A 174 -2.81 12.25 -4.40
C TRP A 174 -2.86 10.84 -5.00
N HIS A 175 -3.48 9.93 -4.26
CA HIS A 175 -3.97 8.64 -4.73
C HIS A 175 -5.48 8.72 -4.88
N ALA A 176 -5.97 8.64 -6.11
CA ALA A 176 -7.35 8.99 -6.43
C ALA A 176 -8.38 7.98 -5.90
N LYS A 177 -8.03 6.68 -5.83
CA LYS A 177 -8.97 5.59 -5.55
C LYS A 177 -8.63 4.88 -4.23
N ALA A 178 -8.72 5.58 -3.11
CA ALA A 178 -8.48 4.95 -1.83
C ALA A 178 -9.51 3.88 -1.47
N LEU A 179 -10.77 4.04 -1.89
CA LEU A 179 -11.92 3.23 -1.46
C LEU A 179 -12.03 3.12 0.07
N THR A 180 -11.45 4.09 0.75
CA THR A 180 -11.51 4.29 2.20
C THR A 180 -11.87 5.73 2.45
N THR A 181 -12.88 5.95 3.27
CA THR A 181 -13.34 7.30 3.62
C THR A 181 -12.33 7.99 4.53
N SER A 182 -11.79 9.09 4.07
CA SER A 182 -10.92 10.02 4.78
C SER A 182 -11.60 11.39 4.89
N PHE A 183 -11.00 12.35 5.56
CA PHE A 183 -11.67 13.60 5.92
C PHE A 183 -10.77 14.80 5.72
N VAL A 184 -11.41 15.96 5.44
CA VAL A 184 -10.74 17.26 5.23
C VAL A 184 -11.57 18.34 5.90
N THR A 185 -10.91 19.34 6.47
CA THR A 185 -11.57 20.55 7.01
C THR A 185 -12.00 21.49 5.89
N THR A 186 -12.78 22.52 6.22
CA THR A 186 -12.99 23.66 5.32
C THR A 186 -11.68 24.39 5.03
N PRO A 187 -11.57 25.11 3.88
CA PRO A 187 -10.48 26.07 3.68
C PRO A 187 -10.36 27.04 4.87
N ASP A 188 -9.11 27.38 5.20
CA ASP A 188 -8.74 28.31 6.29
C ASP A 188 -9.15 27.86 7.71
N ALA A 189 -9.48 26.59 7.91
CA ALA A 189 -9.79 26.06 9.25
C ALA A 189 -8.58 25.93 10.17
N GLY A 190 -7.36 26.00 9.63
CA GLY A 190 -6.11 25.87 10.38
C GLY A 190 -5.82 24.45 10.87
N ALA A 191 -4.85 24.34 11.79
CA ALA A 191 -4.38 23.08 12.33
C ALA A 191 -5.41 22.44 13.29
N LYS A 192 -5.92 21.25 12.93
CA LYS A 192 -6.87 20.43 13.70
C LYS A 192 -6.36 19.00 13.94
N GLY A 193 -5.08 18.72 13.70
CA GLY A 193 -4.52 17.38 13.84
C GLY A 193 -4.65 16.78 15.24
N ALA A 194 -4.57 17.63 16.27
CA ALA A 194 -4.72 17.21 17.66
C ALA A 194 -6.18 16.87 18.08
N ALA A 195 -7.20 17.30 17.32
CA ALA A 195 -8.59 17.03 17.64
C ALA A 195 -8.91 15.53 17.54
N GLU A 196 -9.51 14.96 18.56
CA GLU A 196 -9.96 13.55 18.57
C GLU A 196 -11.43 13.42 18.12
N GLU A 197 -12.17 14.52 18.08
CA GLU A 197 -13.59 14.59 17.77
C GLU A 197 -13.85 14.98 16.32
N GLU A 198 -15.04 14.64 15.80
CA GLU A 198 -15.38 14.80 14.39
C GLU A 198 -15.67 16.24 13.95
N ALA A 199 -16.10 17.11 14.87
CA ALA A 199 -16.65 18.43 14.56
C ALA A 199 -15.74 19.34 13.69
N ALA A 200 -14.42 19.09 13.68
CA ALA A 200 -13.47 19.84 12.87
C ALA A 200 -13.49 19.49 11.37
N PHE A 201 -14.03 18.32 10.99
CA PHE A 201 -13.90 17.76 9.65
C PHE A 201 -15.22 17.80 8.90
N SER A 202 -15.37 18.77 8.01
CA SER A 202 -16.63 19.05 7.30
C SER A 202 -16.83 18.26 6.02
N TYR A 203 -15.74 17.76 5.40
CA TYR A 203 -15.78 17.07 4.12
C TYR A 203 -15.17 15.67 4.23
N SER A 204 -15.77 14.73 3.49
CA SER A 204 -15.20 13.41 3.27
C SER A 204 -14.55 13.31 1.89
N THR A 205 -13.63 12.36 1.74
CA THR A 205 -12.97 12.02 0.50
C THR A 205 -12.75 10.50 0.42
N ALA A 206 -12.83 9.93 -0.78
CA ALA A 206 -12.46 8.52 -1.03
C ALA A 206 -11.06 8.42 -1.65
N SER A 207 -10.19 9.41 -1.37
CA SER A 207 -8.82 9.52 -1.87
C SER A 207 -7.85 9.76 -0.72
N TRP A 208 -6.54 9.46 -0.95
CA TRP A 208 -5.47 9.85 -0.03
C TRP A 208 -4.65 10.99 -0.62
N PHE A 209 -4.24 11.93 0.22
CA PHE A 209 -3.46 13.10 -0.16
C PHE A 209 -2.16 13.14 0.63
N PHE A 210 -1.03 13.41 -0.02
CA PHE A 210 0.30 13.65 0.54
C PHE A 210 0.90 12.51 1.37
N LEU A 211 0.12 11.74 2.12
CA LEU A 211 0.57 10.54 2.84
C LEU A 211 0.68 9.38 1.85
N ASP A 212 1.86 8.75 1.74
CA ASP A 212 2.08 7.67 0.77
C ASP A 212 2.64 6.38 1.36
N ALA A 213 3.13 6.37 2.61
CA ALA A 213 3.48 5.14 3.31
C ALA A 213 3.41 5.27 4.84
N VAL A 214 3.17 4.14 5.50
CA VAL A 214 3.31 3.95 6.94
C VAL A 214 4.16 2.72 7.18
N ASP A 215 5.28 2.90 7.86
CA ASP A 215 6.12 1.81 8.35
C ASP A 215 5.81 1.51 9.81
N MET A 216 5.97 0.24 10.19
CA MET A 216 5.95 -0.23 11.57
C MET A 216 7.31 -0.82 11.95
N MET A 217 7.73 -0.64 13.20
CA MET A 217 8.91 -1.30 13.74
C MET A 217 8.54 -2.75 14.08
N MET A 218 9.10 -3.69 13.32
CA MET A 218 8.74 -5.11 13.33
C MET A 218 9.96 -5.98 13.65
N PRO A 219 9.77 -7.25 14.07
CA PRO A 219 10.86 -8.23 14.12
C PRO A 219 11.62 -8.32 12.80
N ALA A 220 12.93 -8.58 12.87
CA ALA A 220 13.82 -8.56 11.69
C ALA A 220 13.46 -9.62 10.63
N ASP A 221 12.77 -10.69 11.00
CA ASP A 221 12.29 -11.74 10.10
C ASP A 221 10.95 -11.40 9.42
N THR A 222 10.28 -10.32 9.81
CA THR A 222 9.06 -9.86 9.13
C THR A 222 9.35 -9.44 7.70
N ARG A 223 8.52 -9.86 6.75
CA ARG A 223 8.67 -9.64 5.31
C ARG A 223 7.53 -8.83 4.75
N LEU A 224 7.79 -8.12 3.64
CA LEU A 224 6.80 -7.36 2.90
C LEU A 224 6.56 -7.96 1.52
N ILE A 225 5.30 -8.13 1.15
CA ILE A 225 4.83 -8.38 -0.22
C ILE A 225 4.21 -7.10 -0.76
N VAL A 226 4.67 -6.63 -1.90
CA VAL A 226 4.09 -5.48 -2.60
C VAL A 226 3.18 -5.99 -3.71
N ALA A 227 1.89 -5.67 -3.65
CA ALA A 227 0.95 -5.87 -4.74
C ALA A 227 1.08 -4.67 -5.70
N PHE A 228 1.78 -4.85 -6.81
CA PHE A 228 2.08 -3.82 -7.80
C PHE A 228 1.19 -3.98 -9.03
N GLY A 229 0.59 -2.89 -9.54
CA GLY A 229 -0.29 -3.04 -10.70
C GLY A 229 -1.21 -1.86 -11.00
N ASP A 230 -2.25 -2.15 -11.74
CA ASP A 230 -3.22 -1.19 -12.26
C ASP A 230 -4.52 -1.10 -11.41
N SER A 231 -5.64 -0.73 -12.05
CA SER A 231 -6.95 -0.57 -11.40
C SER A 231 -7.49 -1.84 -10.75
N ILE A 232 -7.09 -3.02 -11.22
CA ILE A 232 -7.53 -4.30 -10.67
C ILE A 232 -6.79 -4.60 -9.37
N THR A 233 -5.52 -4.17 -9.25
CA THR A 233 -4.78 -4.20 -7.99
C THR A 233 -5.25 -3.10 -7.04
N ASP A 234 -5.45 -1.89 -7.54
CA ASP A 234 -6.00 -0.72 -6.83
C ASP A 234 -7.38 -1.02 -6.22
N GLY A 235 -8.19 -1.85 -6.89
CA GLY A 235 -9.45 -2.40 -6.38
C GLY A 235 -10.71 -1.74 -6.91
N THR A 236 -10.69 -1.24 -8.15
CA THR A 236 -11.91 -0.73 -8.80
C THR A 236 -13.04 -1.76 -8.70
N ALA A 237 -14.25 -1.31 -8.38
CA ALA A 237 -15.46 -2.11 -8.16
C ALA A 237 -15.47 -3.00 -6.91
N SER A 238 -14.46 -2.91 -6.03
CA SER A 238 -14.51 -3.49 -4.68
C SER A 238 -15.42 -2.66 -3.76
N THR A 239 -15.61 -3.07 -2.50
CA THR A 239 -16.54 -2.39 -1.58
C THR A 239 -15.90 -1.16 -0.91
N MET A 240 -16.60 -0.03 -0.92
CA MET A 240 -16.20 1.16 -0.16
C MET A 240 -16.03 0.81 1.33
N ASN A 241 -14.88 1.11 1.90
CA ASN A 241 -14.48 0.76 3.27
C ASN A 241 -14.45 -0.76 3.57
N GLY A 242 -14.55 -1.63 2.53
CA GLY A 242 -14.68 -3.07 2.69
C GLY A 242 -13.37 -3.81 2.91
N ASP A 243 -12.24 -3.23 2.48
CA ASP A 243 -10.93 -3.88 2.51
C ASP A 243 -11.02 -5.32 1.93
N ASP A 244 -11.62 -5.45 0.73
CA ASP A 244 -11.96 -6.72 0.07
C ASP A 244 -11.36 -6.86 -1.33
N ARG A 245 -10.28 -6.15 -1.61
CA ARG A 245 -9.45 -6.28 -2.82
C ARG A 245 -8.65 -7.59 -2.77
N TRP A 246 -8.14 -8.07 -3.88
CA TRP A 246 -7.33 -9.30 -3.87
C TRP A 246 -6.09 -9.24 -2.94
N PRO A 247 -5.37 -8.08 -2.79
CA PRO A 247 -4.29 -7.99 -1.80
C PRO A 247 -4.79 -8.11 -0.36
N ASP A 248 -5.98 -7.58 -0.03
CA ASP A 248 -6.59 -7.70 1.28
C ASP A 248 -6.99 -9.15 1.61
N VAL A 249 -7.45 -9.90 0.59
CA VAL A 249 -7.75 -11.33 0.72
C VAL A 249 -6.47 -12.12 0.98
N LEU A 250 -5.41 -11.86 0.19
CA LEU A 250 -4.11 -12.48 0.38
C LEU A 250 -3.57 -12.21 1.78
N SER A 251 -3.61 -10.95 2.23
CA SER A 251 -3.20 -10.54 3.58
C SER A 251 -3.87 -11.42 4.65
N ARG A 252 -5.19 -11.50 4.65
CA ARG A 252 -5.93 -12.32 5.62
C ARG A 252 -5.54 -13.81 5.59
N ARG A 253 -5.24 -14.35 4.40
CA ARG A 253 -4.78 -15.74 4.25
C ARG A 253 -3.36 -15.93 4.82
N LEU A 254 -2.45 -14.99 4.57
CA LEU A 254 -1.08 -15.02 5.07
C LEU A 254 -1.05 -14.87 6.60
N HIS A 255 -1.86 -13.96 7.16
CA HIS A 255 -1.96 -13.81 8.61
C HIS A 255 -2.49 -15.07 9.31
N ARG A 256 -3.46 -15.77 8.69
CA ARG A 256 -3.93 -17.07 9.21
C ARG A 256 -2.86 -18.15 9.17
N ALA A 257 -2.01 -18.16 8.14
CA ALA A 257 -1.00 -19.18 7.93
C ALA A 257 0.31 -18.91 8.68
N PHE A 258 0.70 -17.63 8.79
CA PHE A 258 2.05 -17.23 9.23
C PHE A 258 2.05 -16.17 10.34
N GLY A 259 0.89 -15.78 10.90
CA GLY A 259 0.79 -14.67 11.84
C GLY A 259 1.25 -13.34 11.20
N ASN A 260 1.76 -12.42 12.01
CA ASN A 260 2.23 -11.10 11.57
C ASN A 260 3.65 -11.10 10.94
N LYS A 261 4.09 -12.24 10.42
CA LYS A 261 5.42 -12.37 9.81
C LYS A 261 5.49 -11.87 8.36
N ILE A 262 4.37 -11.66 7.71
CA ILE A 262 4.30 -11.23 6.32
C ILE A 262 3.25 -10.12 6.19
N ALA A 263 3.70 -8.93 5.83
CA ALA A 263 2.85 -7.79 5.47
C ALA A 263 2.53 -7.79 3.97
N VAL A 264 1.35 -7.28 3.61
CA VAL A 264 0.95 -7.03 2.23
C VAL A 264 0.55 -5.56 2.08
N VAL A 265 1.13 -4.86 1.11
CA VAL A 265 0.72 -3.49 0.76
C VAL A 265 0.26 -3.40 -0.68
N ASN A 266 -0.66 -2.49 -0.95
CA ASN A 266 -1.23 -2.26 -2.27
C ASN A 266 -0.57 -1.05 -2.93
N ALA A 267 0.14 -1.27 -4.03
CA ALA A 267 0.75 -0.26 -4.89
C ALA A 267 0.09 -0.21 -6.28
N GLY A 268 -1.21 -0.45 -6.35
CA GLY A 268 -2.04 -0.31 -7.55
C GLY A 268 -2.35 1.16 -7.87
N ILE A 269 -2.46 1.47 -9.15
CA ILE A 269 -2.93 2.77 -9.65
C ILE A 269 -3.93 2.55 -10.79
N GLY A 270 -5.14 3.09 -10.65
CA GLY A 270 -6.17 2.97 -11.69
C GLY A 270 -5.70 3.52 -13.04
N GLY A 271 -5.73 2.67 -14.09
CA GLY A 271 -5.33 3.06 -15.45
C GLY A 271 -3.82 2.96 -15.73
N ASN A 272 -3.02 2.45 -14.80
CA ASN A 272 -1.57 2.36 -14.97
C ASN A 272 -1.17 1.40 -16.10
N GLN A 273 0.02 1.66 -16.68
CA GLN A 273 0.57 0.95 -17.82
C GLN A 273 2.02 0.55 -17.55
N VAL A 274 2.44 -0.58 -18.09
CA VAL A 274 3.84 -1.02 -18.05
C VAL A 274 4.73 -0.12 -18.90
N ALA A 275 4.33 0.08 -20.16
CA ALA A 275 5.11 0.78 -21.16
C ALA A 275 4.71 2.25 -21.35
N GLY A 276 3.51 2.65 -20.95
CA GLY A 276 2.97 3.99 -21.14
C GLY A 276 2.66 4.71 -19.82
N PRO A 277 2.31 5.99 -19.89
CA PRO A 277 2.32 6.82 -21.06
C PRO A 277 3.75 7.11 -21.54
N ALA A 278 3.91 7.34 -22.86
CA ALA A 278 5.22 7.68 -23.43
C ALA A 278 5.79 9.00 -22.89
N GLU A 279 4.92 9.91 -22.47
CA GLU A 279 5.27 11.19 -21.85
C GLU A 279 4.38 11.44 -20.63
N TYR A 280 5.01 11.72 -19.49
CA TYR A 280 4.34 12.15 -18.26
C TYR A 280 5.07 13.33 -17.65
N SER A 281 4.34 14.42 -17.41
CA SER A 281 4.89 15.61 -16.73
C SER A 281 3.81 16.33 -15.94
N ALA A 282 4.19 17.31 -15.13
CA ALA A 282 3.25 18.15 -14.40
C ALA A 282 2.31 18.95 -15.32
N THR A 283 2.75 19.25 -16.55
CA THR A 283 1.95 19.97 -17.56
C THR A 283 1.21 19.03 -18.53
N LYS A 284 1.58 17.76 -18.55
CA LYS A 284 0.90 16.69 -19.31
C LYS A 284 0.69 15.46 -18.42
N PRO A 285 -0.09 15.60 -17.35
CA PRO A 285 -0.38 14.47 -16.48
C PRO A 285 -1.33 13.49 -17.18
N PHE A 286 -1.11 12.20 -16.94
CA PHE A 286 -1.98 11.12 -17.40
C PHE A 286 -2.79 10.55 -16.24
N ALA A 287 -4.07 10.27 -16.46
CA ALA A 287 -4.97 9.81 -15.40
C ALA A 287 -4.55 8.46 -14.78
N GLY A 288 -3.84 7.62 -15.53
CA GLY A 288 -3.23 6.37 -15.05
C GLY A 288 -1.89 6.55 -14.33
N GLY A 289 -1.45 7.77 -14.11
CA GLY A 289 -0.14 8.05 -13.50
C GLY A 289 1.06 7.80 -14.42
N PRO A 290 2.29 7.95 -13.92
CA PRO A 290 3.50 7.59 -14.64
C PRO A 290 3.58 6.08 -14.87
N SER A 291 4.35 5.64 -15.88
CA SER A 291 4.50 4.20 -16.18
C SER A 291 5.03 3.41 -14.98
N ALA A 292 4.81 2.09 -14.99
CA ALA A 292 5.34 1.19 -13.97
C ALA A 292 6.84 1.41 -13.73
N ALA A 293 7.62 1.57 -14.80
CA ALA A 293 9.05 1.83 -14.70
C ALA A 293 9.36 3.18 -14.04
N ALA A 294 8.61 4.23 -14.40
CA ALA A 294 8.84 5.58 -13.85
C ALA A 294 8.44 5.72 -12.37
N ARG A 295 7.49 4.91 -11.89
CA ARG A 295 7.06 4.91 -10.49
C ARG A 295 7.71 3.84 -9.62
N LEU A 296 8.52 2.95 -10.19
CA LEU A 296 9.10 1.80 -9.52
C LEU A 296 9.90 2.19 -8.27
N GLU A 297 10.76 3.21 -8.38
CA GLU A 297 11.55 3.70 -7.24
C GLU A 297 10.65 4.20 -6.10
N ARG A 298 9.68 5.04 -6.42
CA ARG A 298 8.81 5.67 -5.44
C ARG A 298 7.85 4.68 -4.76
N ASP A 299 7.22 3.81 -5.56
CA ASP A 299 6.07 3.01 -5.11
C ASP A 299 6.45 1.60 -4.68
N VAL A 300 7.66 1.15 -5.03
CA VAL A 300 8.16 -0.18 -4.67
C VAL A 300 9.51 -0.09 -3.97
N LEU A 301 10.57 0.31 -4.68
CA LEU A 301 11.95 0.18 -4.19
C LEU A 301 12.25 0.98 -2.91
N SER A 302 11.52 2.07 -2.66
CA SER A 302 11.65 2.90 -1.45
C SER A 302 10.87 2.37 -0.24
N LEU A 303 10.11 1.29 -0.38
CA LEU A 303 9.40 0.65 0.73
C LEU A 303 10.33 -0.23 1.56
N SER A 304 10.00 -0.40 2.84
CA SER A 304 10.86 -1.11 3.80
C SER A 304 10.46 -2.58 3.94
N GLY A 305 11.46 -3.49 3.89
CA GLY A 305 11.26 -4.90 4.23
C GLY A 305 10.80 -5.80 3.09
N ILE A 306 10.88 -5.37 1.85
CA ILE A 306 10.41 -6.10 0.66
C ILE A 306 11.10 -7.46 0.55
N SER A 307 10.29 -8.50 0.32
CA SER A 307 10.75 -9.86 0.01
C SER A 307 10.11 -10.40 -1.27
N ALA A 308 8.95 -9.87 -1.66
CA ALA A 308 8.28 -10.28 -2.87
C ALA A 308 7.47 -9.15 -3.50
N VAL A 309 7.26 -9.23 -4.81
CA VAL A 309 6.35 -8.38 -5.59
C VAL A 309 5.39 -9.28 -6.35
N ILE A 310 4.09 -9.07 -6.20
CA ILE A 310 3.07 -9.67 -7.08
C ILE A 310 2.65 -8.60 -8.07
N TRP A 311 2.84 -8.86 -9.35
CA TRP A 311 2.68 -7.86 -10.39
C TRP A 311 1.57 -8.20 -11.38
N LEU A 312 0.49 -7.42 -11.33
CA LEU A 312 -0.67 -7.51 -12.21
C LEU A 312 -0.82 -6.21 -13.01
N GLU A 313 -0.37 -6.19 -14.26
CA GLU A 313 -0.41 -5.00 -15.08
C GLU A 313 -0.29 -5.35 -16.58
N GLY A 314 -0.79 -4.47 -17.47
CA GLY A 314 -0.67 -4.63 -18.92
C GLY A 314 -1.99 -4.48 -19.67
N ILE A 315 -3.15 -4.61 -19.02
CA ILE A 315 -4.44 -4.50 -19.72
C ILE A 315 -4.66 -3.09 -20.29
N ASN A 316 -4.16 -2.06 -19.61
CA ASN A 316 -4.27 -0.67 -20.06
C ASN A 316 -3.29 -0.33 -21.18
N ASP A 317 -2.16 -1.03 -21.28
CA ASP A 317 -1.24 -0.94 -22.40
C ASP A 317 -1.92 -1.34 -23.71
N PHE A 318 -2.82 -2.34 -23.66
CA PHE A 318 -3.56 -2.85 -24.81
C PHE A 318 -4.89 -2.11 -25.08
N SER A 319 -5.28 -1.18 -24.20
CA SER A 319 -6.44 -0.33 -24.42
C SER A 319 -6.25 0.58 -25.63
N LYS A 320 -7.33 1.19 -26.13
CA LYS A 320 -7.26 2.20 -27.19
C LYS A 320 -6.33 3.37 -26.84
N ASN A 321 -6.19 3.68 -25.55
CA ASN A 321 -5.34 4.76 -25.06
C ASN A 321 -3.86 4.38 -25.01
N GLY A 322 -3.55 3.13 -24.64
CA GLY A 322 -2.19 2.62 -24.63
C GLY A 322 -1.70 2.16 -25.99
N ASN A 323 -2.53 1.39 -26.69
CA ASN A 323 -2.31 0.85 -28.05
C ASN A 323 -0.92 0.20 -28.25
N ALA A 324 -0.37 -0.41 -27.19
CA ALA A 324 0.94 -1.02 -27.23
C ALA A 324 0.94 -2.36 -27.97
N ALA A 325 2.10 -2.71 -28.54
CA ALA A 325 2.37 -4.08 -28.97
C ALA A 325 2.72 -4.96 -27.76
N VAL A 326 2.47 -6.27 -27.87
CA VAL A 326 2.80 -7.25 -26.81
C VAL A 326 4.30 -7.22 -26.50
N ASP A 327 5.15 -7.15 -27.54
CA ASP A 327 6.60 -7.13 -27.36
C ASP A 327 7.10 -5.91 -26.56
N THR A 328 6.46 -4.76 -26.73
CA THR A 328 6.77 -3.55 -25.95
C THR A 328 6.49 -3.77 -24.46
N VAL A 329 5.33 -4.36 -24.15
CA VAL A 329 4.94 -4.64 -22.75
C VAL A 329 5.85 -5.71 -22.14
N THR A 330 6.14 -6.80 -22.87
CA THR A 330 7.01 -7.86 -22.37
C THR A 330 8.45 -7.40 -22.17
N ALA A 331 8.96 -6.50 -23.04
CA ALA A 331 10.27 -5.87 -22.84
C ALA A 331 10.28 -5.02 -21.54
N GLY A 332 9.28 -4.17 -21.34
CA GLY A 332 9.14 -3.40 -20.10
C GLY A 332 9.07 -4.28 -18.85
N MET A 333 8.35 -5.41 -18.92
CA MET A 333 8.30 -6.36 -17.81
C MET A 333 9.67 -7.00 -17.52
N ARG A 334 10.45 -7.35 -18.55
CA ARG A 334 11.81 -7.89 -18.36
C ARG A 334 12.71 -6.85 -17.69
N ASP A 335 12.68 -5.61 -18.15
CA ASP A 335 13.51 -4.54 -17.63
C ASP A 335 13.19 -4.22 -16.16
N ILE A 336 11.91 -4.12 -15.79
CA ILE A 336 11.48 -3.90 -14.41
C ILE A 336 11.84 -5.10 -13.52
N ALA A 337 11.65 -6.33 -13.98
CA ALA A 337 12.05 -7.52 -13.23
C ALA A 337 13.56 -7.56 -12.99
N ALA A 338 14.36 -7.16 -13.98
CA ALA A 338 15.81 -7.03 -13.82
C ALA A 338 16.20 -5.97 -12.79
N GLN A 339 15.53 -4.79 -12.81
CA GLN A 339 15.75 -3.73 -11.82
C GLN A 339 15.38 -4.20 -10.40
N LEU A 340 14.24 -4.88 -10.22
CA LEU A 340 13.84 -5.43 -8.92
C LEU A 340 14.89 -6.39 -8.37
N ARG A 341 15.39 -7.31 -9.19
CA ARG A 341 16.43 -8.27 -8.78
C ARG A 341 17.77 -7.59 -8.47
N ALA A 342 18.13 -6.57 -9.23
CA ALA A 342 19.37 -5.83 -8.99
C ALA A 342 19.34 -5.02 -7.68
N ARG A 343 18.17 -4.51 -7.30
CA ARG A 343 18.02 -3.61 -6.15
C ARG A 343 17.58 -4.31 -4.86
N ILE A 344 16.91 -5.46 -4.97
CA ILE A 344 16.41 -6.22 -3.82
C ILE A 344 16.94 -7.66 -3.92
N PRO A 345 18.10 -7.96 -3.29
CA PRO A 345 18.68 -9.31 -3.33
C PRO A 345 17.70 -10.36 -2.82
N GLY A 346 17.47 -11.41 -3.61
CA GLY A 346 16.56 -12.50 -3.26
C GLY A 346 15.07 -12.17 -3.38
N VAL A 347 14.69 -11.03 -3.98
CA VAL A 347 13.28 -10.71 -4.21
C VAL A 347 12.61 -11.79 -5.05
N ARG A 348 11.41 -12.20 -4.63
CA ARG A 348 10.56 -13.10 -5.41
C ARG A 348 9.57 -12.27 -6.23
N ILE A 349 9.54 -12.47 -7.54
CA ILE A 349 8.65 -11.77 -8.45
C ILE A 349 7.59 -12.75 -8.94
N VAL A 350 6.33 -12.50 -8.57
CA VAL A 350 5.18 -13.31 -8.96
C VAL A 350 4.44 -12.59 -10.09
N GLY A 351 4.41 -13.17 -11.27
CA GLY A 351 3.61 -12.65 -12.39
C GLY A 351 2.14 -13.03 -12.21
N ALA A 352 1.24 -12.05 -12.23
CA ALA A 352 -0.18 -12.32 -12.20
C ALA A 352 -0.79 -12.23 -13.62
N THR A 353 -1.56 -13.24 -14.03
CA THR A 353 -2.21 -13.22 -15.35
C THR A 353 -3.35 -12.22 -15.37
N LEU A 354 -3.49 -11.48 -16.47
CA LEU A 354 -4.53 -10.49 -16.68
C LEU A 354 -5.89 -11.17 -16.80
N THR A 355 -6.87 -10.68 -16.07
CA THR A 355 -8.29 -11.08 -16.17
C THR A 355 -8.87 -10.68 -17.53
N SER A 356 -9.93 -11.34 -17.99
CA SER A 356 -10.58 -10.98 -19.24
C SER A 356 -11.24 -9.60 -19.17
N ALA A 357 -11.08 -8.83 -20.25
CA ALA A 357 -11.81 -7.60 -20.51
C ALA A 357 -12.67 -7.71 -21.78
N LEU A 358 -12.86 -8.93 -22.30
CA LEU A 358 -13.63 -9.14 -23.53
C LEU A 358 -15.06 -8.62 -23.33
N ASN A 359 -15.55 -7.86 -24.31
CA ASN A 359 -16.86 -7.20 -24.27
C ASN A 359 -17.07 -6.25 -23.07
N ALA A 360 -15.98 -5.72 -22.49
CA ALA A 360 -16.09 -4.65 -21.50
C ALA A 360 -16.89 -3.47 -22.05
N THR A 361 -17.71 -2.86 -21.16
CA THR A 361 -18.58 -1.74 -21.55
C THR A 361 -17.83 -0.41 -21.64
N ASN A 362 -16.60 -0.35 -21.09
CA ASN A 362 -15.73 0.79 -21.24
C ASN A 362 -15.24 0.92 -22.69
N ALA A 363 -15.43 2.10 -23.29
CA ALA A 363 -15.10 2.34 -24.71
C ALA A 363 -13.62 2.15 -25.08
N ALA A 364 -12.70 2.18 -24.12
CA ALA A 364 -11.28 1.95 -24.34
C ALA A 364 -10.87 0.48 -24.33
N HIS A 365 -11.75 -0.41 -23.83
CA HIS A 365 -11.51 -1.83 -23.64
C HIS A 365 -12.56 -2.68 -24.37
N GLY A 366 -12.42 -3.99 -24.35
CA GLY A 366 -13.45 -4.95 -24.75
C GLY A 366 -13.31 -5.52 -26.16
N SER A 367 -12.34 -5.08 -26.96
CA SER A 367 -12.15 -5.61 -28.31
C SER A 367 -11.51 -7.01 -28.32
N ARG A 368 -11.77 -7.77 -29.42
CA ARG A 368 -11.12 -9.08 -29.63
C ARG A 368 -9.61 -8.93 -29.75
N GLU A 369 -9.12 -7.90 -30.47
CA GLU A 369 -7.70 -7.65 -30.62
C GLU A 369 -7.03 -7.43 -29.25
N GLN A 370 -7.63 -6.63 -28.36
CA GLN A 370 -7.14 -6.45 -27.01
C GLN A 370 -7.10 -7.78 -26.23
N ASN A 371 -8.13 -8.61 -26.36
CA ASN A 371 -8.17 -9.92 -25.70
C ASN A 371 -7.08 -10.86 -26.25
N ASP A 372 -6.79 -10.82 -27.54
CA ASP A 372 -5.71 -11.64 -28.15
C ASP A 372 -4.34 -11.17 -27.62
N LYS A 373 -4.08 -9.86 -27.54
CA LYS A 373 -2.87 -9.30 -26.90
C LYS A 373 -2.76 -9.70 -25.41
N ARG A 374 -3.89 -9.65 -24.67
CA ARG A 374 -3.96 -10.10 -23.28
C ARG A 374 -3.56 -11.58 -23.14
N ARG A 375 -4.13 -12.44 -23.98
CA ARG A 375 -3.81 -13.89 -23.99
C ARG A 375 -2.34 -14.14 -24.30
N ALA A 376 -1.75 -13.42 -25.25
CA ALA A 376 -0.35 -13.51 -25.58
C ALA A 376 0.53 -13.08 -24.39
N LEU A 377 0.16 -12.00 -23.69
CA LEU A 377 0.87 -11.57 -22.49
C LEU A 377 0.72 -12.58 -21.35
N ASN A 378 -0.46 -13.19 -21.16
CA ASN A 378 -0.68 -14.24 -20.18
C ASN A 378 0.18 -15.50 -20.48
N ALA A 379 0.34 -15.86 -21.76
CA ALA A 379 1.26 -16.92 -22.15
C ALA A 379 2.72 -16.58 -21.79
N PHE A 380 3.16 -15.36 -22.05
CA PHE A 380 4.47 -14.87 -21.65
C PHE A 380 4.65 -14.93 -20.12
N ILE A 381 3.69 -14.46 -19.33
CA ILE A 381 3.75 -14.50 -17.87
C ILE A 381 3.94 -15.95 -17.38
N LYS A 382 3.23 -16.90 -17.96
CA LYS A 382 3.27 -18.30 -17.57
C LYS A 382 4.55 -19.03 -17.97
N SER A 383 5.21 -18.65 -19.08
CA SER A 383 6.25 -19.49 -19.69
C SER A 383 7.60 -18.83 -19.93
N SER A 384 7.74 -17.52 -19.74
CA SER A 384 8.95 -16.79 -20.13
C SER A 384 10.15 -16.99 -19.20
N GLY A 385 9.94 -17.50 -17.98
CA GLY A 385 10.98 -17.57 -16.95
C GLY A 385 11.37 -16.21 -16.34
N VAL A 386 10.67 -15.15 -16.68
CA VAL A 386 10.88 -13.81 -16.07
C VAL A 386 10.38 -13.78 -14.63
N PHE A 387 9.32 -14.50 -14.34
CA PHE A 387 8.68 -14.58 -13.03
C PHE A 387 9.08 -15.87 -12.30
N ASP A 388 9.26 -15.78 -10.99
CA ASP A 388 9.63 -16.90 -10.14
C ASP A 388 8.44 -17.82 -9.81
N ALA A 389 7.22 -17.27 -9.93
CA ALA A 389 5.95 -17.97 -9.78
C ALA A 389 4.84 -17.21 -10.52
N VAL A 390 3.68 -17.86 -10.65
CA VAL A 390 2.50 -17.29 -11.33
C VAL A 390 1.28 -17.32 -10.42
N ALA A 391 0.57 -16.19 -10.33
CA ALA A 391 -0.79 -16.10 -9.80
C ALA A 391 -1.77 -16.10 -10.97
N ASP A 392 -2.49 -17.21 -11.20
CA ASP A 392 -3.34 -17.36 -12.38
C ASP A 392 -4.74 -16.77 -12.16
N PHE A 393 -4.82 -15.45 -12.16
CA PHE A 393 -6.08 -14.72 -11.98
C PHE A 393 -7.03 -14.88 -13.18
N ASP A 394 -6.48 -15.08 -14.38
CA ASP A 394 -7.28 -15.39 -15.55
C ASP A 394 -8.09 -16.69 -15.33
N ALA A 395 -7.43 -17.77 -14.95
CA ALA A 395 -8.08 -19.04 -14.67
C ALA A 395 -9.12 -18.94 -13.54
N ALA A 396 -8.86 -18.11 -12.52
CA ALA A 396 -9.79 -17.92 -11.40
C ALA A 396 -11.09 -17.19 -11.79
N THR A 397 -11.01 -16.28 -12.77
CA THR A 397 -12.10 -15.35 -13.08
C THR A 397 -12.76 -15.54 -14.44
N LEU A 398 -12.15 -16.30 -15.36
CA LEU A 398 -12.63 -16.51 -16.71
C LEU A 398 -13.83 -17.45 -16.76
N ASP A 399 -14.86 -17.07 -17.51
CA ASP A 399 -15.88 -17.99 -18.01
C ASP A 399 -15.33 -18.70 -19.27
N PRO A 400 -15.07 -20.01 -19.23
CA PRO A 400 -14.46 -20.72 -20.35
C PRO A 400 -15.37 -20.86 -21.58
N VAL A 401 -16.67 -20.62 -21.45
CA VAL A 401 -17.63 -20.70 -22.55
C VAL A 401 -17.67 -19.39 -23.35
N THR A 402 -17.74 -18.27 -22.64
CA THR A 402 -17.86 -16.95 -23.26
C THR A 402 -16.52 -16.28 -23.50
N GLY A 403 -15.49 -16.65 -22.76
CA GLY A 403 -14.19 -15.97 -22.76
C GLY A 403 -14.21 -14.62 -22.04
N GLU A 404 -15.33 -14.25 -21.42
CA GLU A 404 -15.51 -13.06 -20.60
C GLU A 404 -15.13 -13.35 -19.12
N ILE A 405 -15.17 -12.33 -18.30
CA ILE A 405 -15.16 -12.51 -16.83
C ILE A 405 -16.50 -13.17 -16.42
N LYS A 406 -16.48 -14.07 -15.42
CA LYS A 406 -17.69 -14.74 -14.93
C LYS A 406 -18.77 -13.75 -14.52
N ALA A 407 -20.02 -14.06 -14.88
CA ALA A 407 -21.16 -13.15 -14.69
C ALA A 407 -21.37 -12.71 -13.24
N GLU A 408 -21.13 -13.59 -12.27
CA GLU A 408 -21.24 -13.32 -10.83
C GLU A 408 -20.17 -12.33 -10.32
N PHE A 409 -19.11 -12.09 -11.09
CA PHE A 409 -18.03 -11.16 -10.74
C PHE A 409 -18.20 -9.77 -11.37
N ILE A 410 -19.24 -9.56 -12.21
CA ILE A 410 -19.43 -8.32 -12.97
C ILE A 410 -20.11 -7.21 -12.14
N PRO A 411 -21.20 -7.47 -11.35
CA PRO A 411 -21.87 -6.40 -10.61
C PRO A 411 -20.94 -5.64 -9.68
N GLU A 412 -20.99 -4.30 -9.73
CA GLU A 412 -20.08 -3.46 -8.97
C GLU A 412 -20.43 -3.39 -7.48
N SER A 413 -19.49 -3.70 -6.60
CA SER A 413 -19.69 -3.67 -5.15
C SER A 413 -19.64 -2.27 -4.55
N THR A 414 -18.98 -1.30 -5.20
CA THR A 414 -18.88 0.08 -4.71
C THR A 414 -20.20 0.83 -4.83
N THR A 415 -20.85 0.71 -6.00
CA THR A 415 -22.05 1.47 -6.34
C THR A 415 -23.32 0.61 -6.39
N GLY A 416 -23.20 -0.72 -6.40
CA GLY A 416 -24.31 -1.65 -6.65
C GLY A 416 -24.80 -1.63 -8.10
N GLY A 417 -24.04 -1.04 -9.02
CA GLY A 417 -24.35 -0.96 -10.44
C GLY A 417 -24.06 -2.25 -11.21
N PRO A 418 -24.36 -2.26 -12.53
CA PRO A 418 -24.23 -3.46 -13.38
C PRO A 418 -22.76 -3.87 -13.62
N GLY A 419 -21.78 -3.05 -13.22
CA GLY A 419 -20.37 -3.26 -13.52
C GLY A 419 -19.99 -2.98 -14.98
N ASP A 420 -18.70 -3.15 -15.28
CA ASP A 420 -18.15 -2.79 -16.59
C ASP A 420 -17.54 -3.96 -17.37
N LYS A 421 -17.60 -5.18 -16.86
CA LYS A 421 -17.01 -6.40 -17.45
C LYS A 421 -15.48 -6.34 -17.60
N LEU A 422 -14.82 -5.43 -16.88
CA LEU A 422 -13.36 -5.28 -16.81
C LEU A 422 -12.87 -5.48 -15.39
N HIS A 423 -13.54 -4.83 -14.43
CA HIS A 423 -13.16 -4.83 -13.03
C HIS A 423 -14.00 -5.83 -12.23
N PRO A 424 -13.37 -6.81 -11.57
CA PRO A 424 -14.09 -7.75 -10.72
C PRO A 424 -14.72 -7.05 -9.51
N ASN A 425 -15.87 -7.54 -9.06
CA ASN A 425 -16.44 -7.17 -7.78
C ASN A 425 -15.74 -7.88 -6.61
N ARG A 426 -16.23 -7.67 -5.38
CA ARG A 426 -15.68 -8.30 -4.16
C ARG A 426 -15.59 -9.83 -4.26
N ALA A 427 -16.52 -10.51 -4.94
CA ALA A 427 -16.49 -11.96 -5.11
C ALA A 427 -15.38 -12.39 -6.08
N GLY A 428 -15.18 -11.64 -7.18
CA GLY A 428 -14.07 -11.87 -8.08
C GLY A 428 -12.72 -11.58 -7.43
N TYR A 429 -12.60 -10.52 -6.63
CA TYR A 429 -11.40 -10.26 -5.86
C TYR A 429 -11.11 -11.33 -4.80
N LEU A 430 -12.15 -11.91 -4.19
CA LEU A 430 -11.99 -13.06 -3.31
C LEU A 430 -11.40 -14.25 -4.10
N ALA A 431 -11.97 -14.59 -5.25
CA ALA A 431 -11.46 -15.67 -6.09
C ALA A 431 -10.01 -15.47 -6.53
N MET A 432 -9.63 -14.23 -6.90
CA MET A 432 -8.25 -13.88 -7.23
C MET A 432 -7.31 -14.06 -6.04
N GLY A 433 -7.65 -13.51 -4.88
CA GLY A 433 -6.83 -13.64 -3.68
C GLY A 433 -6.70 -15.09 -3.19
N GLU A 434 -7.72 -15.93 -3.40
CA GLU A 434 -7.70 -17.36 -3.07
C GLU A 434 -6.86 -18.19 -4.06
N ALA A 435 -6.75 -17.76 -5.31
CA ALA A 435 -5.95 -18.44 -6.34
C ALA A 435 -4.44 -18.34 -6.12
N ILE A 436 -3.97 -17.48 -5.22
CA ILE A 436 -2.54 -17.33 -4.93
C ILE A 436 -2.09 -18.50 -4.03
N ASP A 437 -1.10 -19.26 -4.49
CA ASP A 437 -0.47 -20.30 -3.67
C ASP A 437 0.40 -19.67 -2.58
N LEU A 438 0.05 -19.88 -1.31
CA LEU A 438 0.81 -19.37 -0.17
C LEU A 438 2.17 -20.04 -0.02
N GLY A 439 2.38 -21.22 -0.58
CA GLY A 439 3.66 -21.91 -0.62
C GLY A 439 4.77 -21.11 -1.31
N ILE A 440 4.38 -20.17 -2.20
CA ILE A 440 5.29 -19.21 -2.83
C ILE A 440 6.04 -18.38 -1.77
N PHE A 441 5.37 -18.05 -0.66
CA PHE A 441 5.88 -17.18 0.40
C PHE A 441 6.30 -17.96 1.64
N GLY A 442 6.28 -19.29 1.61
CA GLY A 442 6.64 -20.15 2.72
C GLY A 442 7.96 -19.70 3.37
N VAL A 443 7.97 -19.68 4.71
CA VAL A 443 9.20 -19.52 5.49
C VAL A 443 9.99 -20.78 5.20
N GLY A 444 11.21 -20.68 4.70
CA GLY A 444 12.05 -21.84 4.46
C GLY A 444 12.02 -22.76 5.69
N GLN A 445 11.77 -24.05 5.41
CA GLN A 445 11.88 -25.11 6.43
C GLN A 445 13.28 -25.15 6.99
#